data_8eb021f42688025eac9c74517d006217
#
_entry.id   8eb021f42688025eac9c74517d006217
#
_cell.length_a   1.000
_cell.length_b   1.000
_cell.length_c   1.000
_cell.angle_alpha   90.00
_cell.angle_beta   90.00
_cell.angle_gamma   90.00
#
_symmetry.space_group_name_H-M   'P 1'
#
loop_
_entity.id
_entity.type
_entity.pdbx_description
1 polymer ?
#
loop_
_entity_poly.entity_id
_entity_poly.type
_entity_poly.pdbx_seq_one_letter_code
_entity_poly.pdbx_strand_id
1 'polypeptide(L)'
;SILINEPGSVTISSVISNNISCAGSSDGSIDISASGGTGLLSYSWSNGETTEDISNLSFGEYSLIVTDANNCIANDTTTINPVPILSITLDSKSDQTNCSPYNGSINITANGGTGPYSYSWSNGETTEDIMGLEANTYILYLSDINNCSIQDTFTINSITVPILVLLDTSNYNGYSISCNGNSD
;
A
#
# COMPACT_ATOMS: atom_id res chain seq x y z
N SER A 1 -60.88 -5.79 -29.35
CA SER A 1 -59.65 -5.01 -29.23
C SER A 1 -58.51 -5.95 -28.83
N ILE A 2 -57.47 -6.03 -29.66
CA ILE A 2 -56.22 -6.72 -29.33
C ILE A 2 -55.41 -5.75 -28.50
N LEU A 3 -55.15 -6.10 -27.26
CA LEU A 3 -54.18 -5.38 -26.43
C LEU A 3 -52.78 -5.75 -26.93
N ILE A 4 -52.12 -4.83 -27.60
CA ILE A 4 -50.69 -4.95 -27.91
C ILE A 4 -49.98 -4.48 -26.63
N ASN A 5 -49.42 -5.44 -25.87
CA ASN A 5 -48.61 -5.13 -24.70
C ASN A 5 -47.20 -4.80 -25.20
N GLU A 6 -46.76 -3.57 -25.05
CA GLU A 6 -45.34 -3.22 -25.33
C GLU A 6 -44.43 -3.94 -24.32
N PRO A 7 -43.37 -4.63 -24.78
CA PRO A 7 -42.36 -5.17 -23.88
C PRO A 7 -41.75 -4.05 -23.06
N GLY A 8 -41.49 -4.33 -21.78
CA GLY A 8 -40.75 -3.37 -20.95
C GLY A 8 -39.33 -3.13 -21.51
N SER A 9 -38.77 -1.93 -21.36
CA SER A 9 -37.43 -1.64 -21.75
C SER A 9 -36.41 -2.41 -20.89
N VAL A 10 -35.27 -2.77 -21.46
CA VAL A 10 -34.11 -3.26 -20.68
C VAL A 10 -33.62 -2.15 -19.78
N THR A 11 -33.41 -2.45 -18.52
CA THR A 11 -32.92 -1.47 -17.51
C THR A 11 -31.84 -2.08 -16.67
N ILE A 12 -30.77 -1.32 -16.39
CA ILE A 12 -29.76 -1.63 -15.39
C ILE A 12 -30.17 -0.89 -14.13
N SER A 13 -30.51 -1.64 -13.06
CA SER A 13 -31.15 -1.09 -11.86
C SER A 13 -30.19 -0.87 -10.69
N SER A 14 -29.04 -1.54 -10.68
CA SER A 14 -28.00 -1.43 -9.66
C SER A 14 -26.65 -1.66 -10.29
N VAL A 15 -25.66 -0.87 -9.88
CA VAL A 15 -24.25 -1.06 -10.22
C VAL A 15 -23.44 -0.80 -8.96
N ILE A 16 -22.79 -1.84 -8.43
CA ILE A 16 -21.95 -1.78 -7.24
C ILE A 16 -20.54 -2.15 -7.69
N SER A 17 -19.59 -1.25 -7.46
CA SER A 17 -18.18 -1.52 -7.76
C SER A 17 -17.33 -1.55 -6.50
N ASN A 18 -16.44 -2.53 -6.41
CA ASN A 18 -15.39 -2.61 -5.42
C ASN A 18 -14.05 -2.30 -6.09
N ASN A 19 -13.34 -1.31 -5.59
CA ASN A 19 -12.02 -0.94 -6.09
C ASN A 19 -10.98 -2.01 -5.76
N ILE A 20 -9.81 -1.94 -6.42
CA ILE A 20 -8.66 -2.78 -6.08
C ILE A 20 -8.18 -2.53 -4.65
N SER A 21 -7.69 -3.56 -3.97
CA SER A 21 -7.20 -3.45 -2.59
C SER A 21 -5.84 -2.79 -2.48
N CYS A 22 -4.94 -3.10 -3.42
CA CYS A 22 -3.57 -2.59 -3.47
C CYS A 22 -3.24 -2.02 -4.84
N ALA A 23 -2.30 -1.11 -4.91
CA ALA A 23 -1.78 -0.61 -6.17
C ALA A 23 -1.21 -1.77 -7.01
N GLY A 24 -1.74 -1.94 -8.23
CA GLY A 24 -1.36 -3.02 -9.14
C GLY A 24 -2.08 -4.34 -8.93
N SER A 25 -2.98 -4.46 -7.96
CA SER A 25 -3.87 -5.62 -7.81
C SER A 25 -4.88 -5.71 -8.94
N SER A 26 -5.42 -6.91 -9.12
CA SER A 26 -6.54 -7.19 -10.02
C SER A 26 -7.62 -7.95 -9.23
N ASP A 27 -8.10 -7.35 -8.16
CA ASP A 27 -9.10 -7.89 -7.25
C ASP A 27 -10.38 -7.04 -7.16
N GLY A 28 -10.50 -6.05 -8.05
CA GLY A 28 -11.72 -5.28 -8.23
C GLY A 28 -12.89 -6.12 -8.73
N SER A 29 -14.11 -5.67 -8.48
CA SER A 29 -15.33 -6.33 -8.97
C SER A 29 -16.44 -5.33 -9.30
N ILE A 30 -17.31 -5.72 -10.20
CA ILE A 30 -18.53 -5.00 -10.53
C ILE A 30 -19.70 -6.00 -10.46
N ASP A 31 -20.68 -5.68 -9.63
CA ASP A 31 -21.93 -6.41 -9.43
C ASP A 31 -23.05 -5.54 -9.98
N ILE A 32 -23.85 -6.07 -10.89
CA ILE A 32 -24.94 -5.34 -11.51
C ILE A 32 -26.26 -6.11 -11.38
N SER A 33 -27.37 -5.40 -11.53
CA SER A 33 -28.69 -6.03 -11.71
C SER A 33 -29.35 -5.42 -12.92
N ALA A 34 -29.72 -6.27 -13.86
CA ALA A 34 -30.48 -5.87 -15.04
C ALA A 34 -31.86 -6.58 -15.10
N SER A 35 -32.85 -5.90 -15.64
CA SER A 35 -34.23 -6.42 -15.77
C SER A 35 -34.97 -5.80 -16.94
N GLY A 36 -36.16 -6.35 -17.22
CA GLY A 36 -36.99 -5.88 -18.32
C GLY A 36 -36.62 -6.57 -19.64
N GLY A 37 -37.04 -5.97 -20.77
CA GLY A 37 -36.86 -6.56 -22.09
C GLY A 37 -37.71 -7.81 -22.34
N THR A 38 -37.36 -8.57 -23.34
CA THR A 38 -38.02 -9.81 -23.77
C THR A 38 -37.05 -10.97 -23.76
N GLY A 39 -37.36 -12.06 -23.05
CA GLY A 39 -36.55 -13.28 -23.03
C GLY A 39 -35.30 -13.15 -22.13
N LEU A 40 -34.24 -13.90 -22.47
CA LEU A 40 -33.02 -13.89 -21.73
C LEU A 40 -32.19 -12.65 -22.08
N LEU A 41 -31.57 -12.05 -21.06
CA LEU A 41 -30.59 -10.99 -21.20
C LEU A 41 -29.21 -11.57 -21.50
N SER A 42 -28.47 -10.90 -22.34
CA SER A 42 -27.06 -11.17 -22.63
C SER A 42 -26.23 -9.95 -22.29
N TYR A 43 -25.00 -10.16 -21.81
CA TYR A 43 -24.07 -9.16 -21.31
C TYR A 43 -22.83 -9.10 -22.17
N SER A 44 -22.32 -7.92 -22.41
CA SER A 44 -21.06 -7.71 -23.13
C SER A 44 -20.31 -6.56 -22.50
N TRP A 45 -19.20 -6.91 -21.86
CA TRP A 45 -18.29 -5.96 -21.23
C TRP A 45 -17.12 -5.57 -22.14
N SER A 46 -16.59 -4.38 -21.93
CA SER A 46 -15.45 -3.87 -22.70
C SER A 46 -14.17 -4.71 -22.56
N ASN A 47 -14.02 -5.48 -21.48
CA ASN A 47 -12.92 -6.42 -21.28
C ASN A 47 -13.13 -7.79 -21.92
N GLY A 48 -14.28 -8.02 -22.57
CA GLY A 48 -14.65 -9.25 -23.24
C GLY A 48 -15.43 -10.27 -22.40
N GLU A 49 -15.69 -9.96 -21.11
CA GLU A 49 -16.56 -10.78 -20.26
C GLU A 49 -18.01 -10.73 -20.74
N THR A 50 -18.77 -11.82 -20.46
CA THR A 50 -20.16 -11.96 -20.89
C THR A 50 -21.10 -12.40 -19.76
N THR A 51 -20.61 -12.38 -18.51
CA THR A 51 -21.39 -12.64 -17.31
C THR A 51 -22.08 -11.37 -16.83
N GLU A 52 -23.11 -11.48 -16.02
CA GLU A 52 -23.81 -10.35 -15.41
C GLU A 52 -22.82 -9.58 -14.53
N ASP A 53 -22.19 -10.27 -13.58
CA ASP A 53 -21.17 -9.72 -12.70
C ASP A 53 -19.78 -10.09 -13.20
N ILE A 54 -18.81 -9.21 -12.96
CA ILE A 54 -17.42 -9.43 -13.32
C ILE A 54 -16.46 -9.15 -12.12
N SER A 55 -15.38 -9.92 -12.05
CA SER A 55 -14.42 -9.87 -10.94
C SER A 55 -12.99 -10.00 -11.46
N ASN A 56 -12.01 -9.94 -10.54
CA ASN A 56 -10.58 -9.94 -10.87
C ASN A 56 -10.19 -8.78 -11.80
N LEU A 57 -10.77 -7.62 -11.55
CA LEU A 57 -10.58 -6.42 -12.37
C LEU A 57 -9.41 -5.60 -11.86
N SER A 58 -8.60 -5.11 -12.79
CA SER A 58 -7.63 -4.03 -12.53
C SER A 58 -8.37 -2.69 -12.46
N PHE A 59 -7.70 -1.64 -11.99
CA PHE A 59 -8.25 -0.29 -12.11
C PHE A 59 -8.47 0.08 -13.58
N GLY A 60 -9.55 0.80 -13.86
CA GLY A 60 -9.90 1.20 -15.21
C GLY A 60 -11.41 1.43 -15.36
N GLU A 61 -11.80 1.81 -16.57
CA GLU A 61 -13.18 2.00 -16.96
C GLU A 61 -13.72 0.74 -17.67
N TYR A 62 -14.91 0.30 -17.27
CA TYR A 62 -15.59 -0.87 -17.79
C TYR A 62 -16.95 -0.46 -18.32
N SER A 63 -17.18 -0.62 -19.62
CA SER A 63 -18.47 -0.38 -20.26
C SER A 63 -19.23 -1.68 -20.44
N LEU A 64 -20.52 -1.65 -20.14
CA LEU A 64 -21.47 -2.76 -20.25
C LEU A 64 -22.52 -2.45 -21.31
N ILE A 65 -22.84 -3.46 -22.10
CA ILE A 65 -24.04 -3.51 -22.96
C ILE A 65 -24.85 -4.71 -22.53
N VAL A 66 -26.11 -4.49 -22.14
CA VAL A 66 -27.12 -5.53 -21.87
C VAL A 66 -28.08 -5.58 -23.03
N THR A 67 -28.30 -6.76 -23.61
CA THR A 67 -29.14 -6.96 -24.78
C THR A 67 -30.20 -8.02 -24.52
N ASP A 68 -31.46 -7.78 -24.88
CA ASP A 68 -32.55 -8.74 -24.81
C ASP A 68 -32.67 -9.59 -26.10
N ALA A 69 -33.60 -10.58 -26.11
CA ALA A 69 -33.84 -11.46 -27.25
C ALA A 69 -34.35 -10.72 -28.51
N ASN A 70 -34.85 -9.50 -28.37
CA ASN A 70 -35.31 -8.64 -29.48
C ASN A 70 -34.26 -7.60 -29.92
N ASN A 71 -33.05 -7.70 -29.41
CA ASN A 71 -31.93 -6.73 -29.61
C ASN A 71 -32.22 -5.33 -29.04
N CYS A 72 -33.09 -5.20 -28.04
CA CYS A 72 -33.20 -3.97 -27.25
C CYS A 72 -31.99 -3.91 -26.29
N ILE A 73 -31.40 -2.72 -26.16
CA ILE A 73 -30.13 -2.54 -25.38
C ILE A 73 -30.32 -1.55 -24.24
N ALA A 74 -29.57 -1.80 -23.16
CA ALA A 74 -29.22 -0.83 -22.14
C ALA A 74 -27.69 -0.82 -22.01
N ASN A 75 -27.13 0.31 -21.67
CA ASN A 75 -25.69 0.43 -21.44
C ASN A 75 -25.39 1.20 -20.16
N ASP A 76 -24.22 0.93 -19.58
CA ASP A 76 -23.67 1.65 -18.45
C ASP A 76 -22.13 1.62 -18.50
N THR A 77 -21.52 2.49 -17.71
CA THR A 77 -20.06 2.57 -17.60
C THR A 77 -19.68 2.82 -16.15
N THR A 78 -18.79 1.97 -15.63
CA THR A 78 -18.37 1.98 -14.23
C THR A 78 -16.83 2.01 -14.15
N THR A 79 -16.32 2.73 -13.17
CA THR A 79 -14.88 2.86 -12.96
C THR A 79 -14.43 2.13 -11.69
N ILE A 80 -13.44 1.27 -11.83
CA ILE A 80 -12.63 0.75 -10.71
C ILE A 80 -11.49 1.72 -10.49
N ASN A 81 -11.45 2.36 -9.32
CA ASN A 81 -10.46 3.39 -9.02
C ASN A 81 -9.13 2.79 -8.60
N PRO A 82 -8.00 3.43 -8.94
CA PRO A 82 -6.68 3.04 -8.44
C PRO A 82 -6.55 3.36 -6.95
N VAL A 83 -5.73 2.56 -6.25
CA VAL A 83 -5.25 2.86 -4.90
C VAL A 83 -3.88 3.52 -5.02
N PRO A 84 -3.60 4.60 -4.26
CA PRO A 84 -2.26 5.20 -4.23
C PRO A 84 -1.20 4.19 -3.79
N ILE A 85 -0.03 4.24 -4.44
CA ILE A 85 1.08 3.34 -4.11
C ILE A 85 1.57 3.61 -2.68
N LEU A 86 1.64 2.57 -1.84
CA LEU A 86 2.23 2.65 -0.51
C LEU A 86 3.72 2.97 -0.64
N SER A 87 4.21 3.95 0.11
CA SER A 87 5.60 4.42 0.05
C SER A 87 6.09 4.90 1.42
N ILE A 88 7.41 4.83 1.63
CA ILE A 88 8.11 5.33 2.81
C ILE A 88 8.96 6.52 2.39
N THR A 89 8.85 7.62 3.13
CA THR A 89 9.73 8.79 2.98
C THR A 89 10.60 8.89 4.22
N LEU A 90 11.91 8.95 4.05
CA LEU A 90 12.84 9.28 5.14
C LEU A 90 12.84 10.80 5.35
N ASP A 91 12.30 11.26 6.47
CA ASP A 91 12.24 12.69 6.80
C ASP A 91 13.54 13.17 7.43
N SER A 92 14.07 12.39 8.37
CA SER A 92 15.36 12.66 8.99
C SER A 92 15.97 11.39 9.59
N LYS A 93 17.28 11.40 9.70
CA LYS A 93 18.06 10.35 10.35
C LYS A 93 19.21 10.98 11.13
N SER A 94 19.45 10.50 12.34
CA SER A 94 20.63 10.90 13.14
C SER A 94 21.48 9.68 13.44
N ASP A 95 22.77 9.77 13.16
CA ASP A 95 23.72 8.72 13.49
C ASP A 95 24.07 8.71 14.98
N GLN A 96 24.54 7.59 15.49
CA GLN A 96 24.90 7.42 16.88
C GLN A 96 26.16 8.23 17.20
N THR A 97 26.07 9.14 18.19
CA THR A 97 27.19 9.92 18.71
C THR A 97 27.55 9.58 20.16
N ASN A 98 26.63 8.91 20.88
CA ASN A 98 26.82 8.52 22.28
C ASN A 98 26.90 6.99 22.40
N CYS A 99 27.81 6.50 23.26
CA CYS A 99 27.96 5.08 23.53
C CYS A 99 26.92 4.54 24.54
N SER A 100 26.40 5.41 25.42
CA SER A 100 25.35 5.11 26.40
C SER A 100 24.82 6.40 27.06
N PRO A 101 23.50 6.67 27.04
CA PRO A 101 22.50 5.98 26.20
C PRO A 101 22.75 6.23 24.70
N TYR A 102 22.34 5.27 23.87
CA TYR A 102 22.37 5.45 22.43
C TYR A 102 21.42 6.58 22.00
N ASN A 103 21.77 7.31 20.94
CA ASN A 103 21.03 8.49 20.49
C ASN A 103 20.77 8.56 18.99
N GLY A 104 20.99 7.46 18.27
CA GLY A 104 20.58 7.37 16.88
C GLY A 104 19.05 7.48 16.75
N SER A 105 18.57 7.97 15.63
CA SER A 105 17.12 8.06 15.33
C SER A 105 16.85 7.93 13.85
N ILE A 106 15.64 7.44 13.54
CA ILE A 106 15.08 7.36 12.19
C ILE A 106 13.66 7.90 12.27
N ASN A 107 13.37 8.95 11.51
CA ASN A 107 12.03 9.53 11.34
C ASN A 107 11.61 9.30 9.90
N ILE A 108 10.44 8.72 9.73
CA ILE A 108 9.86 8.44 8.41
C ILE A 108 8.42 8.92 8.34
N THR A 109 7.91 9.05 7.13
CA THR A 109 6.48 9.22 6.87
C THR A 109 6.00 8.16 5.90
N ALA A 110 4.92 7.45 6.28
CA ALA A 110 4.20 6.55 5.40
C ALA A 110 3.22 7.33 4.52
N ASN A 111 3.18 7.05 3.23
CA ASN A 111 2.31 7.71 2.27
C ASN A 111 1.64 6.69 1.35
N GLY A 112 0.47 7.06 0.78
CA GLY A 112 -0.27 6.18 -0.13
C GLY A 112 -0.94 5.01 0.58
N GLY A 113 -1.33 3.96 -0.15
CA GLY A 113 -2.11 2.86 0.40
C GLY A 113 -3.42 3.30 1.03
N THR A 114 -3.90 2.51 2.00
CA THR A 114 -5.13 2.79 2.76
C THR A 114 -4.84 2.69 4.25
N GLY A 115 -4.77 3.83 4.97
CA GLY A 115 -4.54 3.82 6.43
C GLY A 115 -5.68 3.13 7.21
N PRO A 116 -5.44 2.70 8.46
CA PRO A 116 -4.21 2.90 9.23
C PRO A 116 -3.05 2.00 8.80
N TYR A 117 -1.82 2.46 9.13
CA TYR A 117 -0.60 1.73 8.84
C TYR A 117 -0.12 0.92 10.04
N SER A 118 0.60 -0.17 9.74
CA SER A 118 1.30 -1.00 10.73
C SER A 118 2.78 -1.02 10.42
N TYR A 119 3.60 -0.79 11.45
CA TYR A 119 5.05 -0.73 11.37
C TYR A 119 5.65 -1.91 12.12
N SER A 120 6.67 -2.53 11.55
CA SER A 120 7.44 -3.61 12.19
C SER A 120 8.92 -3.45 11.84
N TRP A 121 9.71 -3.03 12.83
CA TRP A 121 11.14 -2.85 12.69
C TRP A 121 11.93 -4.10 13.11
N SER A 122 13.09 -4.30 12.51
CA SER A 122 13.97 -5.44 12.81
C SER A 122 14.46 -5.50 14.26
N ASN A 123 14.40 -4.39 15.01
CA ASN A 123 14.71 -4.31 16.44
C ASN A 123 13.51 -4.58 17.35
N GLY A 124 12.31 -4.86 16.78
CA GLY A 124 11.08 -5.15 17.52
C GLY A 124 10.20 -3.93 17.81
N GLU A 125 10.61 -2.72 17.42
CA GLU A 125 9.76 -1.52 17.53
C GLU A 125 8.60 -1.58 16.52
N THR A 126 7.48 -0.91 16.88
CA THR A 126 6.24 -0.89 16.08
C THR A 126 5.69 0.50 15.88
N THR A 127 6.47 1.52 16.20
CA THR A 127 6.13 2.93 15.97
C THR A 127 6.60 3.38 14.60
N GLU A 128 6.03 4.47 14.09
CA GLU A 128 6.45 5.08 12.83
C GLU A 128 7.91 5.50 12.89
N ASP A 129 8.23 6.29 13.91
CA ASP A 129 9.58 6.77 14.20
C ASP A 129 10.22 5.94 15.30
N ILE A 130 11.53 5.76 15.23
CA ILE A 130 12.32 5.05 16.22
C ILE A 130 13.55 5.86 16.66
N MET A 131 13.87 5.80 17.96
CA MET A 131 14.95 6.57 18.57
C MET A 131 15.72 5.75 19.60
N GLY A 132 16.84 6.31 20.09
CA GLY A 132 17.69 5.61 21.03
C GLY A 132 18.45 4.46 20.37
N LEU A 133 18.79 4.60 19.09
CA LEU A 133 19.33 3.54 18.28
C LEU A 133 20.85 3.44 18.40
N GLU A 134 21.34 2.21 18.49
CA GLU A 134 22.73 1.85 18.30
C GLU A 134 23.08 1.88 16.79
N ALA A 135 24.38 2.03 16.48
CA ALA A 135 24.88 1.90 15.12
C ALA A 135 24.60 0.49 14.57
N ASN A 136 23.68 0.39 13.65
CA ASN A 136 23.25 -0.86 13.04
C ASN A 136 22.41 -0.57 11.78
N THR A 137 22.01 -1.65 11.09
CA THR A 137 21.06 -1.61 10.00
C THR A 137 19.67 -1.99 10.51
N TYR A 138 18.68 -1.16 10.23
CA TYR A 138 17.29 -1.32 10.64
C TYR A 138 16.43 -1.53 9.40
N ILE A 139 15.66 -2.60 9.40
CA ILE A 139 14.72 -2.92 8.33
C ILE A 139 13.30 -2.61 8.84
N LEU A 140 12.57 -1.80 8.08
CA LEU A 140 11.15 -1.54 8.32
C LEU A 140 10.31 -2.38 7.35
N TYR A 141 9.33 -3.06 7.88
CA TYR A 141 8.19 -3.63 7.17
C TYR A 141 6.98 -2.75 7.46
N LEU A 142 6.47 -2.08 6.44
CA LEU A 142 5.28 -1.24 6.50
C LEU A 142 4.13 -1.95 5.80
N SER A 143 2.96 -2.01 6.44
CA SER A 143 1.72 -2.47 5.80
C SER A 143 0.56 -1.54 6.10
N ASP A 144 -0.39 -1.49 5.19
CA ASP A 144 -1.66 -0.79 5.35
C ASP A 144 -2.78 -1.73 5.82
N ILE A 145 -4.00 -1.19 6.02
CA ILE A 145 -5.17 -2.00 6.48
C ILE A 145 -5.56 -3.11 5.52
N ASN A 146 -5.27 -2.96 4.22
CA ASN A 146 -5.54 -3.96 3.18
C ASN A 146 -4.41 -4.99 3.03
N ASN A 147 -3.40 -4.97 3.91
CA ASN A 147 -2.19 -5.79 3.86
C ASN A 147 -1.30 -5.53 2.63
N CYS A 148 -1.44 -4.40 1.96
CA CYS A 148 -0.45 -3.94 1.01
C CYS A 148 0.83 -3.62 1.78
N SER A 149 1.97 -4.16 1.38
CA SER A 149 3.19 -4.04 2.17
C SER A 149 4.39 -3.66 1.33
N ILE A 150 5.30 -2.91 1.95
CA ILE A 150 6.63 -2.59 1.43
C ILE A 150 7.65 -2.71 2.56
N GLN A 151 8.93 -2.81 2.18
CA GLN A 151 10.03 -2.73 3.14
C GLN A 151 11.06 -1.70 2.69
N ASP A 152 11.76 -1.14 3.67
CA ASP A 152 12.92 -0.29 3.44
C ASP A 152 14.00 -0.55 4.49
N THR A 153 15.22 -0.07 4.24
CA THR A 153 16.39 -0.38 5.05
C THR A 153 17.16 0.91 5.36
N PHE A 154 17.42 1.16 6.63
CA PHE A 154 18.10 2.35 7.13
C PHE A 154 19.33 1.95 7.95
N THR A 155 20.45 2.63 7.74
CA THR A 155 21.67 2.39 8.49
C THR A 155 21.99 3.58 9.38
N ILE A 156 22.12 3.32 10.68
CA ILE A 156 22.69 4.23 11.67
C ILE A 156 24.18 3.92 11.77
N ASN A 157 25.02 4.93 11.54
CA ASN A 157 26.45 4.79 11.69
C ASN A 157 26.90 5.21 13.09
N SER A 158 28.06 4.69 13.53
CA SER A 158 28.75 5.25 14.69
C SER A 158 29.66 6.40 14.23
N ILE A 159 29.64 7.51 14.96
CA ILE A 159 30.63 8.55 14.76
C ILE A 159 31.85 8.18 15.61
N THR A 160 32.92 7.75 14.97
CA THR A 160 34.23 7.68 15.62
C THR A 160 34.77 9.09 15.74
N VAL A 161 34.67 9.70 16.92
CA VAL A 161 35.38 10.93 17.20
C VAL A 161 36.89 10.57 17.27
N PRO A 162 37.78 11.17 16.46
CA PRO A 162 39.19 10.97 16.64
C PRO A 162 39.56 11.43 18.05
N ILE A 163 40.02 10.51 18.89
CA ILE A 163 40.56 10.89 20.19
C ILE A 163 41.83 11.67 19.89
N LEU A 164 41.81 12.98 20.11
CA LEU A 164 43.03 13.76 20.16
C LEU A 164 43.78 13.33 21.42
N VAL A 165 44.67 12.35 21.29
CA VAL A 165 45.59 11.99 22.36
C VAL A 165 46.54 13.17 22.51
N LEU A 166 46.27 14.09 23.44
CA LEU A 166 47.26 14.96 23.96
C LEU A 166 48.26 14.06 24.67
N LEU A 167 49.44 13.86 24.06
CA LEU A 167 50.58 13.22 24.70
C LEU A 167 51.05 14.11 25.86
N ASP A 168 50.32 14.08 26.97
CA ASP A 168 50.90 14.54 28.22
C ASP A 168 51.70 13.38 28.80
N THR A 169 52.96 13.63 29.10
CA THR A 169 54.00 12.66 29.48
C THR A 169 53.87 12.16 30.90
N SER A 170 52.68 11.99 31.44
CA SER A 170 52.42 11.37 32.73
C SER A 170 51.57 10.09 32.59
N ASN A 171 52.28 8.95 32.66
CA ASN A 171 51.79 7.58 32.90
C ASN A 171 50.26 7.40 33.10
N TYR A 172 49.52 7.36 32.01
CA TYR A 172 48.19 6.74 31.97
C TYR A 172 48.24 5.61 30.97
N ASN A 173 47.94 4.38 31.44
CA ASN A 173 47.68 3.24 30.58
C ASN A 173 46.49 3.62 29.66
N GLY A 174 46.79 3.90 28.39
CA GLY A 174 45.81 4.31 27.42
C GLY A 174 44.84 3.19 27.12
N TYR A 175 43.59 3.30 27.60
CA TYR A 175 42.46 2.52 27.09
C TYR A 175 41.78 3.33 25.99
N SER A 176 41.89 2.86 24.78
CA SER A 176 41.07 3.30 23.67
C SER A 176 39.67 2.67 23.83
N ILE A 177 38.67 3.49 24.14
CA ILE A 177 37.27 3.00 24.18
C ILE A 177 36.67 3.24 22.81
N SER A 178 36.48 2.19 22.00
CA SER A 178 35.64 2.25 20.84
C SER A 178 34.17 2.05 21.28
N CYS A 179 33.20 2.70 20.62
CA CYS A 179 31.75 2.50 20.90
C CYS A 179 31.27 1.07 20.63
N ASN A 180 32.10 0.22 20.03
CA ASN A 180 31.74 -1.19 19.70
C ASN A 180 32.08 -2.20 20.80
N GLY A 181 32.35 -1.79 22.04
CA GLY A 181 32.44 -2.69 23.18
C GLY A 181 33.63 -3.67 23.18
N ASN A 182 34.58 -3.55 22.26
CA ASN A 182 35.82 -4.32 22.28
C ASN A 182 36.89 -3.53 23.02
N SER A 183 37.23 -4.00 24.21
CA SER A 183 38.47 -3.61 24.90
C SER A 183 39.63 -4.28 24.18
N ASP A 184 40.44 -3.50 23.49
CA ASP A 184 41.79 -3.94 23.05
C ASP A 184 42.79 -3.80 24.19
#